data_9db5d49d9ae8bf5537c68056be82ce98
#
_entry.id   9db5d49d9ae8bf5537c68056be82ce98
#
_cell.length_a   1.000
_cell.length_b   1.000
_cell.length_c   1.000
_cell.angle_alpha   90.00
_cell.angle_beta   90.00
_cell.angle_gamma   90.00
#
_symmetry.space_group_name_H-M   'P 1'
#
loop_
_entity.id
_entity.type
_entity.pdbx_description
1 polymer ?
#
loop_
_entity_poly.entity_id
_entity_poly.type
_entity_poly.pdbx_seq_one_letter_code
_entity_poly.pdbx_strand_id
1 'polypeptide(L)'
;MQTVYRYWAWIVFVAIVLQVGFAGYGAFYAANKVEDATIDEDTFMDGFGLHSGFGYLVVLLALVFLVVALAARVGKRRIIHTAALFGLLILQVLLAWFGFEVPVIGFFHPINALLIVGLSGWIAWTAWRGSGALERADVAV
;
A
#
# COMPACT_ATOMS: atom_id res chain seq x y z
N MET A 1 -7.98 -13.11 -17.26
CA MET A 1 -7.74 -13.06 -15.78
C MET A 1 -6.32 -12.60 -15.44
N GLN A 2 -5.25 -13.09 -16.08
CA GLN A 2 -3.87 -12.60 -15.79
C GLN A 2 -3.68 -11.11 -16.12
N THR A 3 -4.33 -10.61 -17.17
CA THR A 3 -4.35 -9.17 -17.51
C THR A 3 -4.97 -8.33 -16.40
N VAL A 4 -6.08 -8.80 -15.80
CA VAL A 4 -6.74 -8.15 -14.67
C VAL A 4 -5.79 -8.07 -13.47
N TYR A 5 -5.08 -9.17 -13.14
CA TYR A 5 -4.08 -9.18 -12.08
C TYR A 5 -2.98 -8.12 -12.28
N ARG A 6 -2.49 -7.91 -13.51
CA ARG A 6 -1.46 -6.91 -13.82
C ARG A 6 -1.94 -5.49 -13.58
N TYR A 7 -3.14 -5.15 -14.05
CA TYR A 7 -3.72 -3.84 -13.81
C TYR A 7 -3.97 -3.59 -12.32
N TRP A 8 -4.49 -4.59 -11.58
CA TRP A 8 -4.68 -4.49 -10.14
C TRP A 8 -3.36 -4.29 -9.39
N ALA A 9 -2.28 -4.94 -9.80
CA ALA A 9 -0.97 -4.75 -9.21
C ALA A 9 -0.50 -3.28 -9.30
N TRP A 10 -0.73 -2.63 -10.45
CA TRP A 10 -0.43 -1.20 -10.64
C TRP A 10 -1.37 -0.29 -9.88
N ILE A 11 -2.67 -0.57 -9.88
CA ILE A 11 -3.67 0.21 -9.13
C ILE A 11 -3.29 0.24 -7.65
N VAL A 12 -3.00 -0.92 -7.07
CA VAL A 12 -2.60 -1.03 -5.65
C VAL A 12 -1.27 -0.32 -5.39
N PHE A 13 -0.28 -0.47 -6.27
CA PHE A 13 1.01 0.22 -6.13
C PHE A 13 0.84 1.74 -6.17
N VAL A 14 0.10 2.27 -7.15
CA VAL A 14 -0.15 3.73 -7.25
C VAL A 14 -0.92 4.24 -6.05
N ALA A 15 -1.94 3.49 -5.56
CA ALA A 15 -2.67 3.85 -4.36
C ALA A 15 -1.76 3.91 -3.12
N ILE A 16 -0.82 2.97 -2.98
CA ILE A 16 0.17 2.97 -1.88
C ILE A 16 1.10 4.19 -1.99
N VAL A 17 1.54 4.57 -3.19
CA VAL A 17 2.38 5.78 -3.38
C VAL A 17 1.60 7.04 -3.03
N LEU A 18 0.32 7.14 -3.44
CA LEU A 18 -0.55 8.26 -3.04
C LEU A 18 -0.76 8.33 -1.54
N GLN A 19 -0.88 7.17 -0.87
CA GLN A 19 -1.00 7.08 0.58
C GLN A 19 0.21 7.68 1.30
N VAL A 20 1.43 7.48 0.77
CA VAL A 20 2.64 8.15 1.29
C VAL A 20 2.57 9.66 1.07
N GLY A 21 2.07 10.10 -0.10
CA GLY A 21 1.84 11.52 -0.38
C GLY A 21 0.87 12.18 0.61
N PHE A 22 -0.23 11.49 0.95
CA PHE A 22 -1.19 11.99 1.94
C PHE A 22 -0.62 12.04 3.36
N ALA A 23 0.29 11.15 3.74
CA ALA A 23 1.03 11.26 5.00
C ALA A 23 1.91 12.52 5.02
N GLY A 24 2.64 12.78 3.92
CA GLY A 24 3.42 14.00 3.75
C GLY A 24 2.55 15.27 3.84
N TYR A 25 1.41 15.28 3.14
CA TYR A 25 0.46 16.38 3.24
C TYR A 25 0.01 16.62 4.68
N GLY A 26 -0.40 15.57 5.40
CA GLY A 26 -0.84 15.68 6.79
C GLY A 26 0.24 16.27 7.71
N ALA A 27 1.49 15.81 7.55
CA ALA A 27 2.62 16.30 8.33
C ALA A 27 2.91 17.80 8.08
N PHE A 28 2.94 18.22 6.82
CA PHE A 28 3.15 19.64 6.47
C PHE A 28 1.96 20.53 6.84
N TYR A 29 0.73 20.02 6.71
CA TYR A 29 -0.46 20.74 7.14
C TYR A 29 -0.42 21.00 8.64
N ALA A 30 -0.18 19.97 9.45
CA ALA A 30 -0.06 20.10 10.90
C ALA A 30 1.08 21.04 11.29
N ALA A 31 2.26 20.90 10.67
CA ALA A 31 3.41 21.77 10.93
C ALA A 31 3.15 23.25 10.59
N ASN A 32 2.35 23.53 9.57
CA ASN A 32 2.01 24.91 9.16
C ASN A 32 0.96 25.57 10.08
N LYS A 33 0.24 24.77 10.86
CA LYS A 33 -0.81 25.22 11.80
C LYS A 33 -0.38 25.23 13.25
N VAL A 34 0.90 24.90 13.53
CA VAL A 34 1.44 24.96 14.90
C VAL A 34 1.32 26.37 15.44
N GLU A 35 0.61 26.55 16.53
CA GLU A 35 0.54 27.77 17.32
C GLU A 35 1.02 27.43 18.75
N ASP A 36 1.86 28.29 19.33
CA ASP A 36 2.42 28.10 20.68
C ASP A 36 3.06 26.72 20.95
N ALA A 37 3.70 26.14 19.91
CA ALA A 37 4.32 24.80 19.94
C ALA A 37 3.33 23.64 20.21
N THR A 38 2.03 23.83 19.97
CA THR A 38 0.99 22.82 20.15
C THR A 38 0.28 22.54 18.82
N ILE A 39 -0.18 21.28 18.67
CA ILE A 39 -1.10 20.86 17.60
C ILE A 39 -2.32 20.31 18.32
N ASP A 40 -3.49 20.94 18.09
CA ASP A 40 -4.75 20.43 18.62
C ASP A 40 -5.26 19.21 17.81
N GLU A 41 -6.24 18.51 18.38
CA GLU A 41 -6.80 17.31 17.76
C GLU A 41 -7.47 17.60 16.42
N ASP A 42 -8.17 18.73 16.31
CA ASP A 42 -8.86 19.12 15.08
C ASP A 42 -7.85 19.39 13.95
N THR A 43 -6.79 20.14 14.21
CA THR A 43 -5.70 20.37 13.25
C THR A 43 -5.03 19.08 12.82
N PHE A 44 -4.80 18.14 13.76
CA PHE A 44 -4.25 16.84 13.43
C PHE A 44 -5.19 16.03 12.54
N MET A 45 -6.48 15.97 12.88
CA MET A 45 -7.49 15.23 12.12
C MET A 45 -7.71 15.82 10.72
N ASP A 46 -7.72 17.15 10.58
CA ASP A 46 -7.80 17.84 9.28
C ASP A 46 -6.60 17.50 8.38
N GLY A 47 -5.40 17.46 8.94
CA GLY A 47 -4.18 17.13 8.21
C GLY A 47 -4.12 15.65 7.80
N PHE A 48 -4.39 14.73 8.72
CA PHE A 48 -4.23 13.28 8.51
C PHE A 48 -5.52 12.56 8.12
N GLY A 49 -6.67 13.22 8.04
CA GLY A 49 -7.95 12.62 7.68
C GLY A 49 -7.93 11.93 6.31
N LEU A 50 -7.31 12.56 5.29
CA LEU A 50 -7.11 11.96 3.98
C LEU A 50 -6.21 10.72 4.04
N HIS A 51 -5.11 10.78 4.79
CA HIS A 51 -4.22 9.65 4.98
C HIS A 51 -4.95 8.47 5.66
N SER A 52 -5.67 8.74 6.72
CA SER A 52 -6.40 7.71 7.48
C SER A 52 -7.53 7.08 6.65
N GLY A 53 -8.38 7.89 6.02
CA GLY A 53 -9.50 7.41 5.21
C GLY A 53 -9.04 6.65 3.95
N PHE A 54 -8.07 7.20 3.22
CA PHE A 54 -7.52 6.55 2.04
C PHE A 54 -6.73 5.28 2.40
N GLY A 55 -6.12 5.22 3.58
CA GLY A 55 -5.44 4.02 4.08
C GLY A 55 -6.38 2.82 4.18
N TYR A 56 -7.60 2.99 4.69
CA TYR A 56 -8.61 1.92 4.70
C TYR A 56 -9.02 1.50 3.28
N LEU A 57 -9.13 2.44 2.34
CA LEU A 57 -9.37 2.12 0.93
C LEU A 57 -8.22 1.29 0.35
N VAL A 58 -6.96 1.62 0.64
CA VAL A 58 -5.79 0.84 0.19
C VAL A 58 -5.84 -0.60 0.72
N VAL A 59 -6.23 -0.80 1.98
CA VAL A 59 -6.43 -2.16 2.55
C VAL A 59 -7.51 -2.92 1.78
N LEU A 60 -8.64 -2.28 1.49
CA LEU A 60 -9.72 -2.88 0.70
C LEU A 60 -9.26 -3.23 -0.72
N LEU A 61 -8.54 -2.33 -1.40
CA LEU A 61 -7.98 -2.59 -2.73
C LEU A 61 -7.01 -3.78 -2.72
N ALA A 62 -6.19 -3.91 -1.67
CA ALA A 62 -5.27 -5.04 -1.53
C ALA A 62 -6.01 -6.36 -1.24
N LEU A 63 -7.12 -6.33 -0.49
CA LEU A 63 -7.98 -7.51 -0.32
C LEU A 63 -8.58 -7.95 -1.65
N VAL A 64 -9.13 -7.01 -2.44
CA VAL A 64 -9.66 -7.31 -3.78
C VAL A 64 -8.55 -7.86 -4.69
N PHE A 65 -7.34 -7.28 -4.61
CA PHE A 65 -6.19 -7.77 -5.35
C PHE A 65 -5.82 -9.21 -4.99
N LEU A 66 -5.87 -9.57 -3.72
CA LEU A 66 -5.65 -10.96 -3.27
C LEU A 66 -6.74 -11.90 -3.84
N VAL A 67 -8.01 -11.48 -3.81
CA VAL A 67 -9.12 -12.25 -4.42
C VAL A 67 -8.89 -12.43 -5.93
N VAL A 68 -8.48 -11.37 -6.63
CA VAL A 68 -8.13 -11.42 -8.06
C VAL A 68 -6.97 -12.39 -8.32
N ALA A 69 -5.93 -12.38 -7.48
CA ALA A 69 -4.79 -13.29 -7.61
C ALA A 69 -5.20 -14.76 -7.46
N LEU A 70 -6.08 -15.05 -6.50
CA LEU A 70 -6.64 -16.40 -6.27
C LEU A 70 -7.54 -16.84 -7.44
N ALA A 71 -8.48 -16.00 -7.85
CA ALA A 71 -9.42 -16.29 -8.95
C ALA A 71 -8.70 -16.45 -10.31
N ALA A 72 -7.66 -15.64 -10.55
CA ALA A 72 -6.86 -15.71 -11.77
C ALA A 72 -5.84 -16.87 -11.76
N ARG A 73 -5.69 -17.59 -10.65
CA ARG A 73 -4.74 -18.70 -10.48
C ARG A 73 -3.35 -18.34 -10.98
N VAL A 74 -2.85 -17.16 -10.58
CA VAL A 74 -1.58 -16.57 -11.08
C VAL A 74 -0.30 -17.33 -10.69
N GLY A 75 -0.43 -18.47 -10.02
CA GLY A 75 0.65 -19.30 -9.50
C GLY A 75 0.97 -19.02 -8.04
N LYS A 76 1.38 -20.08 -7.33
CA LYS A 76 1.60 -20.09 -5.87
C LYS A 76 2.49 -18.92 -5.39
N ARG A 77 3.60 -18.66 -6.08
CA ARG A 77 4.55 -17.61 -5.70
C ARG A 77 3.90 -16.22 -5.72
N ARG A 78 3.16 -15.87 -6.78
CA ARG A 78 2.46 -14.57 -6.90
C ARG A 78 1.37 -14.43 -5.84
N ILE A 79 0.62 -15.50 -5.56
CA ILE A 79 -0.40 -15.51 -4.52
C ILE A 79 0.25 -15.22 -3.15
N ILE A 80 1.36 -15.88 -2.82
CA ILE A 80 2.09 -15.66 -1.56
C ILE A 80 2.54 -14.19 -1.43
N HIS A 81 3.11 -13.59 -2.48
CA HIS A 81 3.53 -12.19 -2.41
C HIS A 81 2.35 -11.23 -2.26
N THR A 82 1.24 -11.49 -2.94
CA THR A 82 0.02 -10.67 -2.80
C THR A 82 -0.59 -10.82 -1.40
N ALA A 83 -0.58 -12.02 -0.83
CA ALA A 83 -1.02 -12.27 0.54
C ALA A 83 -0.10 -11.60 1.57
N ALA A 84 1.22 -11.64 1.35
CA ALA A 84 2.20 -10.96 2.19
C ALA A 84 1.99 -9.44 2.16
N LEU A 85 1.74 -8.85 0.98
CA LEU A 85 1.41 -7.42 0.85
C LEU A 85 0.15 -7.06 1.64
N PHE A 86 -0.91 -7.86 1.54
CA PHE A 86 -2.13 -7.66 2.31
C PHE A 86 -1.86 -7.76 3.83
N GLY A 87 -1.08 -8.77 4.27
CA GLY A 87 -0.69 -8.90 5.68
C GLY A 87 0.11 -7.72 6.21
N LEU A 88 1.06 -7.18 5.41
CA LEU A 88 1.80 -5.96 5.77
C LEU A 88 0.90 -4.74 5.87
N LEU A 89 -0.14 -4.62 5.03
CA LEU A 89 -1.11 -3.52 5.11
C LEU A 89 -1.99 -3.62 6.36
N ILE A 90 -2.39 -4.84 6.77
CA ILE A 90 -3.06 -5.04 8.06
C ILE A 90 -2.12 -4.64 9.21
N LEU A 91 -0.87 -5.10 9.18
CA LEU A 91 0.15 -4.70 10.17
C LEU A 91 0.33 -3.18 10.22
N GLN A 92 0.29 -2.50 9.06
CA GLN A 92 0.40 -1.04 8.95
C GLN A 92 -0.67 -0.32 9.76
N VAL A 93 -1.93 -0.78 9.66
CA VAL A 93 -3.05 -0.21 10.43
C VAL A 93 -2.86 -0.47 11.93
N LEU A 94 -2.46 -1.68 12.31
CA LEU A 94 -2.21 -2.02 13.72
C LEU A 94 -1.08 -1.18 14.31
N LEU A 95 0.02 -0.98 13.55
CA LEU A 95 1.14 -0.13 13.98
C LEU A 95 0.72 1.33 14.16
N ALA A 96 -0.23 1.84 13.35
CA ALA A 96 -0.79 3.17 13.56
C ALA A 96 -1.61 3.22 14.86
N TRP A 97 -2.56 2.31 15.05
CA TRP A 97 -3.42 2.30 16.23
C TRP A 97 -2.63 2.19 17.54
N PHE A 98 -1.77 1.18 17.63
CA PHE A 98 -0.94 1.00 18.83
C PHE A 98 0.16 2.06 18.97
N GLY A 99 0.58 2.69 17.85
CA GLY A 99 1.58 3.75 17.85
C GLY A 99 1.09 5.03 18.52
N PHE A 100 -0.21 5.33 18.48
CA PHE A 100 -0.78 6.45 19.24
C PHE A 100 -0.71 6.23 20.76
N GLU A 101 -0.89 4.99 21.22
CA GLU A 101 -0.80 4.63 22.64
C GLU A 101 0.65 4.47 23.09
N VAL A 102 1.50 3.89 22.24
CA VAL A 102 2.89 3.55 22.56
C VAL A 102 3.79 4.04 21.41
N PRO A 103 4.42 5.22 21.52
CA PRO A 103 5.19 5.85 20.44
C PRO A 103 6.30 4.99 19.83
N VAL A 104 6.93 4.10 20.61
CA VAL A 104 7.95 3.17 20.10
C VAL A 104 7.35 2.17 19.09
N ILE A 105 6.08 1.82 19.20
CA ILE A 105 5.38 0.99 18.20
C ILE A 105 5.16 1.81 16.92
N GLY A 106 4.78 3.09 17.08
CA GLY A 106 4.62 4.03 15.98
C GLY A 106 5.86 4.22 15.11
N PHE A 107 7.07 4.06 15.71
CA PHE A 107 8.34 4.08 14.98
C PHE A 107 8.39 3.02 13.86
N PHE A 108 7.76 1.87 14.03
CA PHE A 108 7.74 0.80 13.02
C PHE A 108 6.75 1.06 11.89
N HIS A 109 5.79 1.98 12.05
CA HIS A 109 4.82 2.31 11.00
C HIS A 109 5.49 2.81 9.70
N PRO A 110 6.38 3.82 9.68
CA PRO A 110 7.08 4.24 8.47
C PRO A 110 8.05 3.19 7.93
N ILE A 111 8.66 2.37 8.79
CA ILE A 111 9.53 1.27 8.35
C ILE A 111 8.73 0.23 7.58
N ASN A 112 7.59 -0.20 8.12
CA ASN A 112 6.69 -1.13 7.43
C ASN A 112 6.14 -0.52 6.13
N ALA A 113 5.87 0.79 6.07
CA ALA A 113 5.47 1.48 4.85
C ALA A 113 6.51 1.34 3.72
N LEU A 114 7.82 1.42 4.02
CA LEU A 114 8.88 1.19 3.04
C LEU A 114 8.87 -0.24 2.50
N LEU A 115 8.62 -1.24 3.35
CA LEU A 115 8.47 -2.64 2.93
C LEU A 115 7.25 -2.81 2.01
N ILE A 116 6.12 -2.17 2.33
CA ILE A 116 4.90 -2.17 1.52
C ILE A 116 5.16 -1.56 0.14
N VAL A 117 5.79 -0.38 0.07
CA VAL A 117 6.15 0.28 -1.19
C VAL A 117 7.08 -0.61 -2.03
N GLY A 118 8.14 -1.14 -1.42
CA GLY A 118 9.09 -2.01 -2.11
C GLY A 118 8.45 -3.28 -2.66
N LEU A 119 7.66 -3.97 -1.82
CA LEU A 119 7.00 -5.22 -2.23
C LEU A 119 5.93 -4.97 -3.30
N SER A 120 5.09 -3.94 -3.15
CA SER A 120 4.04 -3.62 -4.12
C SER A 120 4.61 -3.21 -5.48
N GLY A 121 5.66 -2.38 -5.49
CA GLY A 121 6.38 -1.99 -6.71
C GLY A 121 7.03 -3.19 -7.41
N TRP A 122 7.65 -4.11 -6.64
CA TRP A 122 8.21 -5.33 -7.18
C TRP A 122 7.14 -6.26 -7.77
N ILE A 123 5.98 -6.42 -7.10
CA ILE A 123 4.84 -7.20 -7.63
C ILE A 123 4.34 -6.57 -8.93
N ALA A 124 4.11 -5.26 -8.97
CA ALA A 124 3.65 -4.55 -10.15
C ALA A 124 4.62 -4.72 -11.33
N TRP A 125 5.91 -4.52 -11.09
CA TRP A 125 6.94 -4.67 -12.11
C TRP A 125 7.05 -6.10 -12.66
N THR A 126 7.07 -7.13 -11.78
CA THR A 126 7.20 -8.54 -12.20
C THR A 126 5.93 -9.09 -12.85
N ALA A 127 4.76 -8.53 -12.53
CA ALA A 127 3.50 -8.89 -13.18
C ALA A 127 3.52 -8.61 -14.69
N TRP A 128 4.25 -7.58 -15.15
CA TRP A 128 4.37 -7.23 -16.57
C TRP A 128 5.50 -7.96 -17.28
N ARG A 129 6.64 -8.16 -16.65
CA ARG A 129 7.79 -8.83 -17.29
C ARG A 129 7.53 -10.30 -17.67
N GLY A 130 6.68 -11.00 -16.93
CA GLY A 130 6.33 -12.40 -17.21
C GLY A 130 5.50 -12.60 -18.48
N SER A 131 4.95 -11.55 -19.09
CA SER A 131 4.14 -11.63 -20.32
C SER A 131 4.97 -11.59 -21.62
N GLY A 132 6.05 -10.82 -21.62
CA GLY A 132 6.90 -10.73 -22.81
C GLY A 132 7.71 -12.00 -23.11
N ALA A 133 7.78 -12.94 -22.17
CA ALA A 133 8.39 -14.24 -22.40
C ALA A 133 7.44 -15.24 -23.07
N LEU A 134 6.15 -15.19 -22.72
CA LEU A 134 5.11 -16.04 -23.33
C LEU A 134 4.78 -15.58 -24.75
N GLU A 135 4.67 -14.27 -24.99
CA GLU A 135 4.37 -13.69 -26.29
C GLU A 135 5.50 -13.94 -27.32
N ARG A 136 6.77 -14.00 -26.87
CA ARG A 136 7.91 -14.37 -27.71
C ARG A 136 7.98 -15.86 -28.02
N ALA A 137 7.45 -16.72 -27.15
CA ALA A 137 7.38 -18.16 -27.41
C ALA A 137 6.29 -18.50 -28.45
N ASP A 138 5.17 -17.77 -28.46
CA ASP A 138 4.06 -17.98 -29.40
C ASP A 138 4.38 -17.46 -30.82
N VAL A 139 5.33 -16.53 -30.98
CA VAL A 139 5.75 -16.00 -32.30
C VAL A 139 6.88 -16.85 -32.91
N ALA A 140 7.50 -17.74 -32.14
CA ALA A 140 8.60 -18.59 -32.58
C ALA A 140 8.15 -19.99 -33.09
N VAL A 141 6.82 -20.23 -33.15
CA VAL A 141 6.19 -21.44 -33.70
C VAL A 141 5.53 -21.10 -35.02
#